data_f199c1ee0e29448c851a56a17fec64d2
#
_entry.id   f199c1ee0e29448c851a56a17fec64d2
#
_cell.length_a   1.000
_cell.length_b   1.000
_cell.length_c   1.000
_cell.angle_alpha   90.00
_cell.angle_beta   90.00
_cell.angle_gamma   90.00
#
_symmetry.space_group_name_H-M   'P 1'
#
loop_
_entity.id
_entity.type
_entity.pdbx_description
1 polymer ?
#
loop_
_entity_poly.entity_id
_entity_poly.type
_entity_poly.pdbx_seq_one_letter_code
_entity_poly.pdbx_strand_id
1 'polypeptide(L)'
;MPCDVVIVGGGVAGMATAIRLKQLNEELEIVVLEKGSEIGAHILSGAVVDPKALDELLPEWRDMDCPMAETPVTENLHWVLTKGKKYELPHLMMPPFMSNNGCYTGSLGNLTRWLGEQAEGLGVMVFPGFPASEVLFDESGAVSGVLTQDMGVDAEGNRKPDYQPGMEILAKYTVFAEGARGNLTKKLKARFDLEADCQPQVYGLGIKELWDIDPAKHVPGKVLHTQGWPLSESDSWGGGFLYHQANGQVALGFVTALDYANPYVSPYEEFQRWKHHPAIAEMLEGGKRVAYGARAINEGGWQSVPKLAFPGGALVGCAAGFVNVPRIKGSHTAMKSGMLAAEHIAEAIGRGAEKTELMSYDQAVRSSWIADELKKVQNAQPAVAKFGGDLGTIIAGVDMWMRQLKIGLPFAMKHTPDYAHTGRADLYEPIQYPKPDGVLSFDRLTSVSFSYTNHAEDQPVHLKVQDLALQKQSELHVYAGPSTRYCPAGVYEWVADEDTQEMNFVINSQNCVHCKTCDIKDPNQNIEWTTPEGGGGPNYPNM
;
A
#
# COMPACT_ATOMS: atom_id res chain seq x y z
N MET A 1 -7.63 23.95 16.15
CA MET A 1 -8.42 24.38 14.98
C MET A 1 -9.67 23.54 14.92
N PRO A 2 -10.89 24.12 15.02
CA PRO A 2 -12.14 23.36 14.84
C PRO A 2 -12.47 23.23 13.35
N CYS A 3 -13.17 22.13 12.97
CA CYS A 3 -13.74 21.89 11.65
C CYS A 3 -14.92 20.88 11.77
N ASP A 4 -15.64 20.66 10.68
CA ASP A 4 -16.69 19.64 10.66
C ASP A 4 -16.10 18.23 10.50
N VAL A 5 -15.17 18.07 9.55
CA VAL A 5 -14.53 16.78 9.27
C VAL A 5 -13.04 16.94 9.08
N VAL A 6 -12.25 16.15 9.79
CA VAL A 6 -10.83 15.99 9.51
C VAL A 6 -10.56 14.64 8.84
N ILE A 7 -9.76 14.65 7.78
CA ILE A 7 -9.36 13.47 7.01
C ILE A 7 -7.85 13.27 7.16
N VAL A 8 -7.44 12.12 7.67
CA VAL A 8 -6.04 11.76 7.86
C VAL A 8 -5.56 10.93 6.66
N GLY A 9 -4.78 11.54 5.80
CA GLY A 9 -4.22 10.97 4.58
C GLY A 9 -4.83 11.50 3.30
N GLY A 10 -4.03 12.18 2.49
CA GLY A 10 -4.37 12.78 1.20
C GLY A 10 -4.30 11.81 0.01
N GLY A 11 -4.50 10.50 0.23
CA GLY A 11 -4.60 9.51 -0.82
C GLY A 11 -5.95 9.52 -1.54
N VAL A 12 -6.13 8.67 -2.57
CA VAL A 12 -7.37 8.63 -3.38
C VAL A 12 -8.65 8.43 -2.55
N ALA A 13 -8.58 7.70 -1.42
CA ALA A 13 -9.72 7.53 -0.53
C ALA A 13 -10.06 8.82 0.22
N GLY A 14 -9.03 9.50 0.77
CA GLY A 14 -9.21 10.77 1.48
C GLY A 14 -9.71 11.88 0.56
N MET A 15 -9.12 12.01 -0.63
CA MET A 15 -9.57 13.00 -1.63
C MET A 15 -10.99 12.73 -2.11
N ALA A 16 -11.35 11.46 -2.38
CA ALA A 16 -12.72 11.11 -2.74
C ALA A 16 -13.72 11.40 -1.62
N THR A 17 -13.34 11.21 -0.35
CA THR A 17 -14.15 11.60 0.81
C THR A 17 -14.37 13.11 0.85
N ALA A 18 -13.30 13.89 0.70
CA ALA A 18 -13.34 15.35 0.76
C ALA A 18 -14.22 15.95 -0.35
N ILE A 19 -14.00 15.50 -1.59
CA ILE A 19 -14.80 15.94 -2.76
C ILE A 19 -16.28 15.60 -2.54
N ARG A 20 -16.58 14.35 -2.13
CA ARG A 20 -17.96 13.91 -1.94
C ARG A 20 -18.67 14.67 -0.82
N LEU A 21 -18.00 14.98 0.29
CA LEU A 21 -18.55 15.81 1.36
C LEU A 21 -18.94 17.21 0.84
N LYS A 22 -18.07 17.85 0.07
CA LYS A 22 -18.35 19.16 -0.53
C LYS A 22 -19.47 19.14 -1.56
N GLN A 23 -19.58 18.06 -2.35
CA GLN A 23 -20.71 17.85 -3.26
C GLN A 23 -22.07 17.74 -2.53
N LEU A 24 -22.06 17.17 -1.33
CA LEU A 24 -23.27 16.98 -0.52
C LEU A 24 -23.65 18.22 0.28
N ASN A 25 -22.67 18.96 0.76
CA ASN A 25 -22.86 20.20 1.48
C ASN A 25 -21.60 21.08 1.38
N GLU A 26 -21.67 22.14 0.59
CA GLU A 26 -20.58 23.08 0.33
C GLU A 26 -20.15 23.90 1.57
N GLU A 27 -21.04 24.03 2.57
CA GLU A 27 -20.77 24.77 3.81
C GLU A 27 -19.87 24.00 4.81
N LEU A 28 -19.67 22.68 4.62
CA LEU A 28 -18.85 21.91 5.54
C LEU A 28 -17.39 22.38 5.54
N GLU A 29 -16.86 22.61 6.72
CA GLU A 29 -15.44 22.87 6.95
C GLU A 29 -14.66 21.54 6.99
N ILE A 30 -13.88 21.27 5.93
CA ILE A 30 -13.15 20.02 5.75
C ILE A 30 -11.66 20.27 5.74
N VAL A 31 -10.94 19.55 6.59
CA VAL A 31 -9.48 19.59 6.70
C VAL A 31 -8.91 18.24 6.26
N VAL A 32 -7.93 18.24 5.36
CA VAL A 32 -7.15 17.06 4.99
C VAL A 32 -5.71 17.23 5.43
N LEU A 33 -5.20 16.28 6.21
CA LEU A 33 -3.81 16.22 6.64
C LEU A 33 -3.05 15.19 5.80
N GLU A 34 -1.93 15.60 5.22
CA GLU A 34 -1.03 14.68 4.49
C GLU A 34 0.40 14.82 5.04
N LYS A 35 1.05 13.69 5.34
CA LYS A 35 2.43 13.67 5.86
C LYS A 35 3.49 13.97 4.79
N GLY A 36 3.21 13.69 3.53
CA GLY A 36 4.08 13.97 2.41
C GLY A 36 4.21 15.46 2.13
N SER A 37 5.29 15.85 1.44
CA SER A 37 5.55 17.25 1.05
C SER A 37 4.47 17.86 0.15
N GLU A 38 3.74 17.03 -0.56
CA GLU A 38 2.60 17.39 -1.42
C GLU A 38 1.63 16.22 -1.54
N ILE A 39 0.42 16.47 -2.01
CA ILE A 39 -0.54 15.41 -2.34
C ILE A 39 0.03 14.53 -3.45
N GLY A 40 -0.02 13.20 -3.26
CA GLY A 40 0.49 12.24 -4.23
C GLY A 40 1.97 11.88 -4.07
N ALA A 41 2.79 12.65 -3.34
CA ALA A 41 4.24 12.40 -3.19
C ALA A 41 4.58 10.98 -2.73
N HIS A 42 3.83 10.43 -1.78
CA HIS A 42 4.04 9.09 -1.23
C HIS A 42 3.22 8.00 -1.93
N ILE A 43 2.51 8.32 -3.00
CA ILE A 43 1.67 7.34 -3.69
C ILE A 43 2.53 6.51 -4.64
N LEU A 44 2.51 5.20 -4.44
CA LEU A 44 3.14 4.21 -5.28
C LEU A 44 2.10 3.18 -5.71
N SER A 45 1.84 3.08 -7.01
CA SER A 45 0.95 2.07 -7.55
C SER A 45 1.28 1.76 -9.00
N GLY A 46 0.91 0.60 -9.47
CA GLY A 46 1.12 0.10 -10.78
C GLY A 46 0.88 1.02 -11.96
N ALA A 47 -0.13 1.83 -12.21
CA ALA A 47 -1.50 1.59 -11.85
C ALA A 47 -2.29 1.21 -13.08
N VAL A 48 -3.15 0.21 -12.97
CA VAL A 48 -4.27 0.02 -13.88
C VAL A 48 -5.53 0.38 -13.11
N VAL A 49 -6.12 1.52 -13.42
CA VAL A 49 -7.27 2.06 -12.69
C VAL A 49 -8.56 1.61 -13.35
N ASP A 50 -9.44 1.02 -12.54
CA ASP A 50 -10.84 0.79 -12.91
C ASP A 50 -11.58 2.12 -12.67
N PRO A 51 -12.20 2.73 -13.70
CA PRO A 51 -12.76 4.07 -13.60
C PRO A 51 -14.09 4.14 -12.84
N LYS A 52 -14.65 3.01 -12.43
CA LYS A 52 -15.99 2.92 -11.84
C LYS A 52 -16.25 3.93 -10.72
N ALA A 53 -15.30 4.13 -9.82
CA ALA A 53 -15.47 5.09 -8.74
C ALA A 53 -15.28 6.54 -9.22
N LEU A 54 -14.43 6.81 -10.21
CA LEU A 54 -14.31 8.11 -10.84
C LEU A 54 -15.59 8.49 -11.58
N ASP A 55 -16.18 7.54 -12.31
CA ASP A 55 -17.45 7.73 -13.02
C ASP A 55 -18.59 8.09 -12.06
N GLU A 56 -18.57 7.57 -10.82
CA GLU A 56 -19.55 7.91 -9.79
C GLU A 56 -19.24 9.25 -9.09
N LEU A 57 -17.97 9.58 -8.85
CA LEU A 57 -17.55 10.77 -8.11
C LEU A 57 -17.57 12.03 -8.98
N LEU A 58 -16.98 11.93 -10.17
CA LEU A 58 -16.79 13.03 -11.12
C LEU A 58 -17.14 12.52 -12.54
N PRO A 59 -18.43 12.42 -12.91
CA PRO A 59 -18.86 11.76 -14.16
C PRO A 59 -18.16 12.29 -15.41
N GLU A 60 -17.79 13.57 -15.41
CA GLU A 60 -17.17 14.26 -16.57
C GLU A 60 -15.62 14.25 -16.50
N TRP A 61 -15.00 13.45 -15.64
CA TRP A 61 -13.55 13.44 -15.41
C TRP A 61 -12.71 13.27 -16.68
N ARG A 62 -13.26 12.63 -17.72
CA ARG A 62 -12.57 12.44 -19.01
C ARG A 62 -12.40 13.73 -19.79
N ASP A 63 -13.24 14.71 -19.53
CA ASP A 63 -13.25 16.03 -20.17
C ASP A 63 -12.63 17.12 -19.27
N MET A 64 -12.10 16.74 -18.09
CA MET A 64 -11.57 17.65 -17.06
C MET A 64 -10.03 17.65 -16.97
N ASP A 65 -9.30 17.37 -18.05
CA ASP A 65 -7.83 17.27 -18.06
C ASP A 65 -7.26 16.27 -17.01
N CYS A 66 -8.02 15.22 -16.71
CA CYS A 66 -7.58 14.18 -15.78
C CYS A 66 -6.43 13.37 -16.38
N PRO A 67 -5.27 13.26 -15.70
CA PRO A 67 -4.09 12.57 -16.24
C PRO A 67 -4.32 11.07 -16.48
N MET A 68 -5.38 10.49 -15.92
CA MET A 68 -5.74 9.09 -16.15
C MET A 68 -6.48 8.86 -17.47
N ALA A 69 -7.05 9.89 -18.08
CA ALA A 69 -7.83 9.76 -19.32
C ALA A 69 -6.95 9.46 -20.56
N GLU A 70 -5.64 9.72 -20.47
CA GLU A 70 -4.74 9.69 -21.62
C GLU A 70 -4.49 8.28 -22.19
N THR A 71 -4.51 7.24 -21.35
CA THR A 71 -4.02 5.92 -21.77
C THR A 71 -5.01 4.80 -21.40
N PRO A 72 -6.06 4.57 -22.19
CA PRO A 72 -6.94 3.42 -22.02
C PRO A 72 -6.18 2.10 -22.24
N VAL A 73 -6.58 1.04 -21.56
CA VAL A 73 -6.00 -0.29 -21.76
C VAL A 73 -6.37 -0.80 -23.16
N THR A 74 -5.35 -1.14 -23.94
CA THR A 74 -5.47 -1.65 -25.32
C THR A 74 -5.16 -3.13 -25.43
N GLU A 75 -4.26 -3.65 -24.59
CA GLU A 75 -3.85 -5.05 -24.58
C GLU A 75 -3.70 -5.53 -23.13
N ASN A 76 -4.19 -6.72 -22.84
CA ASN A 76 -4.10 -7.31 -21.49
C ASN A 76 -3.56 -8.74 -21.59
N LEU A 77 -2.37 -8.97 -21.02
CA LEU A 77 -1.64 -10.23 -21.09
C LEU A 77 -1.41 -10.80 -19.69
N HIS A 78 -1.48 -12.12 -19.59
CA HIS A 78 -1.11 -12.86 -18.38
C HIS A 78 -0.15 -13.98 -18.76
N TRP A 79 1.03 -13.99 -18.15
CA TRP A 79 2.04 -15.02 -18.39
C TRP A 79 2.38 -15.79 -17.12
N VAL A 80 2.54 -17.10 -17.29
CA VAL A 80 3.23 -17.95 -16.31
C VAL A 80 4.67 -18.08 -16.75
N LEU A 81 5.60 -17.69 -15.89
CA LEU A 81 7.03 -17.75 -16.15
C LEU A 81 7.65 -18.99 -15.49
N THR A 82 8.49 -19.69 -16.25
CA THR A 82 9.49 -20.61 -15.74
C THR A 82 10.87 -20.00 -15.96
N LYS A 83 11.94 -20.55 -15.46
CA LYS A 83 13.30 -19.97 -15.53
C LYS A 83 13.73 -19.42 -16.90
N GLY A 84 13.20 -19.91 -18.00
CA GLY A 84 13.61 -19.46 -19.35
C GLY A 84 12.48 -19.42 -20.37
N LYS A 85 11.24 -19.71 -19.97
CA LYS A 85 10.10 -19.72 -20.90
C LYS A 85 8.91 -18.99 -20.29
N LYS A 86 8.09 -18.39 -21.17
CA LYS A 86 6.79 -17.84 -20.83
C LYS A 86 5.68 -18.67 -21.44
N TYR A 87 4.58 -18.79 -20.71
CA TYR A 87 3.34 -19.40 -21.18
C TYR A 87 2.22 -18.38 -21.00
N GLU A 88 1.57 -18.04 -22.07
CA GLU A 88 0.44 -17.11 -22.04
C GLU A 88 -0.83 -17.84 -21.59
N LEU A 89 -1.52 -17.24 -20.61
CA LEU A 89 -2.82 -17.71 -20.17
C LEU A 89 -3.91 -17.05 -21.01
N PRO A 90 -4.67 -17.83 -21.80
CA PRO A 90 -5.77 -17.29 -22.58
C PRO A 90 -6.84 -16.64 -21.68
N HIS A 91 -7.33 -15.47 -22.05
CA HIS A 91 -8.38 -14.76 -21.31
C HIS A 91 -9.63 -15.61 -21.04
N LEU A 92 -9.96 -16.55 -21.95
CA LEU A 92 -11.09 -17.47 -21.79
C LEU A 92 -10.98 -18.34 -20.53
N MET A 93 -9.76 -18.59 -20.02
CA MET A 93 -9.53 -19.37 -18.80
C MET A 93 -9.78 -18.54 -17.53
N MET A 94 -9.83 -17.23 -17.62
CA MET A 94 -10.05 -16.34 -16.49
C MET A 94 -11.51 -15.87 -16.43
N PRO A 95 -12.08 -15.68 -15.21
CA PRO A 95 -13.41 -15.12 -15.08
C PRO A 95 -13.51 -13.74 -15.73
N PRO A 96 -14.65 -13.36 -16.35
CA PRO A 96 -14.80 -12.09 -17.05
C PRO A 96 -14.47 -10.85 -16.22
N PHE A 97 -14.69 -10.89 -14.91
CA PHE A 97 -14.38 -9.77 -14.00
C PHE A 97 -12.86 -9.53 -13.84
N MET A 98 -12.00 -10.46 -14.24
CA MET A 98 -10.53 -10.29 -14.27
C MET A 98 -10.05 -9.43 -15.43
N SER A 99 -10.92 -9.11 -16.40
CA SER A 99 -10.58 -8.27 -17.55
C SER A 99 -10.21 -6.84 -17.12
N ASN A 100 -9.24 -6.25 -17.82
CA ASN A 100 -8.87 -4.86 -17.71
C ASN A 100 -9.51 -3.98 -18.83
N ASN A 101 -10.46 -4.52 -19.61
CA ASN A 101 -11.17 -3.76 -20.62
C ASN A 101 -11.91 -2.59 -19.96
N GLY A 102 -11.76 -1.38 -20.53
CA GLY A 102 -12.34 -0.15 -19.98
C GLY A 102 -11.56 0.45 -18.81
N CYS A 103 -10.44 -0.17 -18.39
CA CYS A 103 -9.50 0.42 -17.44
C CYS A 103 -8.50 1.34 -18.15
N TYR A 104 -7.73 2.07 -17.36
CA TYR A 104 -6.72 3.03 -17.83
C TYR A 104 -5.38 2.76 -17.15
N THR A 105 -4.27 2.93 -17.87
CA THR A 105 -2.93 2.90 -17.30
C THR A 105 -2.43 4.31 -17.01
N GLY A 106 -1.72 4.52 -15.90
CA GLY A 106 -1.16 5.82 -15.56
C GLY A 106 -0.55 5.86 -14.18
N SER A 107 -0.18 7.04 -13.73
CA SER A 107 0.33 7.30 -12.38
C SER A 107 -0.83 7.54 -11.40
N LEU A 108 -0.91 6.71 -10.36
CA LEU A 108 -1.86 6.95 -9.28
C LEU A 108 -1.47 8.20 -8.46
N GLY A 109 -0.18 8.53 -8.38
CA GLY A 109 0.31 9.75 -7.77
C GLY A 109 -0.24 11.00 -8.48
N ASN A 110 -0.18 11.02 -9.81
CA ASN A 110 -0.71 12.13 -10.61
C ASN A 110 -2.24 12.22 -10.50
N LEU A 111 -2.95 11.09 -10.55
CA LEU A 111 -4.40 11.07 -10.31
C LEU A 111 -4.73 11.64 -8.93
N THR A 112 -3.98 11.26 -7.90
CA THR A 112 -4.23 11.75 -6.54
C THR A 112 -3.97 13.23 -6.41
N ARG A 113 -2.92 13.75 -7.05
CA ARG A 113 -2.61 15.18 -7.10
C ARG A 113 -3.75 15.96 -7.78
N TRP A 114 -4.21 15.49 -8.94
CA TRP A 114 -5.35 16.05 -9.63
C TRP A 114 -6.64 16.05 -8.78
N LEU A 115 -6.93 14.96 -8.06
CA LEU A 115 -8.04 14.92 -7.11
C LEU A 115 -7.88 15.93 -5.97
N GLY A 116 -6.64 16.16 -5.52
CA GLY A 116 -6.33 17.21 -4.55
C GLY A 116 -6.70 18.61 -5.08
N GLU A 117 -6.32 18.91 -6.32
CA GLU A 117 -6.69 20.19 -6.98
C GLU A 117 -8.21 20.34 -7.11
N GLN A 118 -8.94 19.25 -7.42
CA GLN A 118 -10.41 19.28 -7.45
C GLN A 118 -11.00 19.55 -6.05
N ALA A 119 -10.44 18.92 -5.00
CA ALA A 119 -10.88 19.13 -3.62
C ALA A 119 -10.63 20.59 -3.17
N GLU A 120 -9.45 21.13 -3.43
CA GLU A 120 -9.11 22.53 -3.12
C GLU A 120 -10.01 23.51 -3.89
N GLY A 121 -10.30 23.22 -5.17
CA GLY A 121 -11.24 23.99 -5.99
C GLY A 121 -12.65 24.05 -5.42
N LEU A 122 -13.05 23.04 -4.62
CA LEU A 122 -14.31 23.01 -3.87
C LEU A 122 -14.21 23.66 -2.47
N GLY A 123 -13.06 24.22 -2.11
CA GLY A 123 -12.85 24.87 -0.81
C GLY A 123 -12.47 23.92 0.33
N VAL A 124 -11.89 22.74 0.03
CA VAL A 124 -11.29 21.88 1.06
C VAL A 124 -9.94 22.46 1.48
N MET A 125 -9.68 22.49 2.78
CA MET A 125 -8.39 22.90 3.34
C MET A 125 -7.42 21.71 3.34
N VAL A 126 -6.44 21.71 2.45
CA VAL A 126 -5.45 20.63 2.32
C VAL A 126 -4.13 21.08 2.91
N PHE A 127 -3.59 20.31 3.86
CA PHE A 127 -2.34 20.59 4.56
C PHE A 127 -1.30 19.48 4.30
N PRO A 128 -0.50 19.58 3.23
CA PRO A 128 0.65 18.71 3.02
C PRO A 128 1.78 19.10 3.98
N GLY A 129 2.60 18.12 4.38
CA GLY A 129 3.66 18.29 5.37
C GLY A 129 3.16 18.26 6.83
N PHE A 130 1.89 17.98 7.07
CA PHE A 130 1.30 17.92 8.41
C PHE A 130 0.85 16.49 8.76
N PRO A 131 1.73 15.66 9.32
CA PRO A 131 1.37 14.30 9.75
C PRO A 131 0.52 14.35 11.02
N ALA A 132 -0.54 13.55 11.06
CA ALA A 132 -1.25 13.28 12.31
C ALA A 132 -0.45 12.25 13.14
N SER A 133 -0.15 12.58 14.39
CA SER A 133 0.66 11.78 15.33
C SER A 133 -0.17 11.08 16.39
N GLU A 134 -1.27 11.71 16.84
CA GLU A 134 -2.13 11.19 17.89
C GLU A 134 -3.62 11.38 17.56
N VAL A 135 -4.45 10.51 18.13
CA VAL A 135 -5.91 10.63 18.09
C VAL A 135 -6.38 11.29 19.36
N LEU A 136 -7.20 12.32 19.24
CA LEU A 136 -7.84 13.00 20.36
C LEU A 136 -9.19 12.34 20.66
N PHE A 137 -9.48 12.18 21.96
CA PHE A 137 -10.73 11.60 22.44
C PHE A 137 -11.42 12.58 23.37
N ASP A 138 -12.75 12.61 23.34
CA ASP A 138 -13.55 13.35 24.31
C ASP A 138 -13.79 12.53 25.60
N GLU A 139 -14.51 13.14 26.55
CA GLU A 139 -14.82 12.51 27.85
C GLU A 139 -15.64 11.21 27.73
N SER A 140 -16.37 11.03 26.63
CA SER A 140 -17.13 9.79 26.35
C SER A 140 -16.24 8.68 25.76
N GLY A 141 -14.99 9.00 25.39
CA GLY A 141 -14.09 8.12 24.67
C GLY A 141 -14.29 8.10 23.15
N ALA A 142 -15.17 8.93 22.62
CA ALA A 142 -15.33 9.10 21.17
C ALA A 142 -14.16 9.91 20.59
N VAL A 143 -13.79 9.61 19.33
CA VAL A 143 -12.79 10.40 18.61
C VAL A 143 -13.32 11.83 18.43
N SER A 144 -12.51 12.81 18.82
CA SER A 144 -12.84 14.23 18.74
C SER A 144 -11.92 15.01 17.79
N GLY A 145 -10.98 14.34 17.13
CA GLY A 145 -10.02 14.93 16.23
C GLY A 145 -8.66 14.27 16.29
N VAL A 146 -7.63 14.98 15.86
CA VAL A 146 -6.23 14.53 15.86
C VAL A 146 -5.28 15.64 16.27
N LEU A 147 -4.11 15.24 16.81
CA LEU A 147 -2.95 16.11 17.03
C LEU A 147 -1.96 15.90 15.87
N THR A 148 -1.45 16.98 15.30
CA THR A 148 -0.36 16.89 14.33
C THR A 148 0.98 16.68 15.05
N GLN A 149 1.98 16.23 14.30
CA GLN A 149 3.33 15.99 14.82
C GLN A 149 4.01 17.32 15.20
N ASP A 150 4.80 17.31 16.28
CA ASP A 150 5.76 18.37 16.55
C ASP A 150 6.80 18.41 15.42
N MET A 151 7.22 19.62 15.04
CA MET A 151 8.25 19.86 14.03
C MET A 151 9.48 20.53 14.68
N GLY A 152 10.67 20.31 14.12
CA GLY A 152 11.89 20.91 14.66
C GLY A 152 12.33 20.30 15.99
N VAL A 153 12.30 18.97 16.07
CA VAL A 153 12.83 18.18 17.20
C VAL A 153 14.10 17.45 16.75
N ASP A 154 15.16 17.49 17.57
CA ASP A 154 16.42 16.78 17.27
C ASP A 154 16.33 15.27 17.57
N ALA A 155 17.39 14.52 17.23
CA ALA A 155 17.46 13.07 17.41
C ALA A 155 17.30 12.63 18.89
N GLU A 156 17.72 13.45 19.84
CA GLU A 156 17.61 13.23 21.29
C GLU A 156 16.25 13.67 21.87
N GLY A 157 15.38 14.30 21.06
CA GLY A 157 14.07 14.78 21.49
C GLY A 157 14.05 16.21 22.02
N ASN A 158 15.13 16.98 21.83
CA ASN A 158 15.18 18.38 22.25
C ASN A 158 14.60 19.28 21.15
N ARG A 159 14.06 20.43 21.56
CA ARG A 159 13.51 21.44 20.67
C ARG A 159 14.62 22.24 19.97
N LYS A 160 14.58 22.28 18.64
CA LYS A 160 15.44 23.12 17.83
C LYS A 160 14.94 24.57 17.78
N PRO A 161 15.73 25.54 17.27
CA PRO A 161 15.30 26.94 17.17
C PRO A 161 14.05 27.17 16.31
N ASP A 162 13.78 26.28 15.38
CA ASP A 162 12.63 26.29 14.47
C ASP A 162 11.48 25.39 14.94
N TYR A 163 11.50 24.96 16.21
CA TYR A 163 10.47 24.12 16.79
C TYR A 163 9.07 24.71 16.65
N GLN A 164 8.15 23.91 16.18
CA GLN A 164 6.72 24.20 16.09
C GLN A 164 5.95 23.07 16.77
N PRO A 165 5.13 23.38 17.79
CA PRO A 165 4.31 22.37 18.44
C PRO A 165 3.22 21.89 17.50
N GLY A 166 2.84 20.62 17.65
CA GLY A 166 1.69 20.05 16.98
C GLY A 166 0.41 20.80 17.28
N MET A 167 -0.50 20.83 16.32
CA MET A 167 -1.80 21.48 16.43
C MET A 167 -2.90 20.45 16.69
N GLU A 168 -3.80 20.75 17.61
CA GLU A 168 -5.06 20.02 17.76
C GLU A 168 -6.04 20.45 16.65
N ILE A 169 -6.47 19.48 15.85
CA ILE A 169 -7.54 19.63 14.87
C ILE A 169 -8.76 18.91 15.43
N LEU A 170 -9.72 19.68 15.92
CA LEU A 170 -10.95 19.18 16.53
C LEU A 170 -12.07 19.06 15.48
N ALA A 171 -12.73 17.94 15.41
CA ALA A 171 -13.73 17.67 14.40
C ALA A 171 -14.96 16.96 14.96
N LYS A 172 -16.11 17.11 14.28
CA LYS A 172 -17.31 16.32 14.54
C LYS A 172 -17.11 14.85 14.15
N TYR A 173 -16.38 14.62 13.04
CA TYR A 173 -15.97 13.29 12.59
C TYR A 173 -14.55 13.29 12.05
N THR A 174 -13.85 12.18 12.26
CA THR A 174 -12.48 11.95 11.76
C THR A 174 -12.46 10.75 10.81
N VAL A 175 -11.96 10.94 9.59
CA VAL A 175 -11.81 9.86 8.60
C VAL A 175 -10.34 9.46 8.50
N PHE A 176 -10.06 8.17 8.73
CA PHE A 176 -8.72 7.62 8.65
C PHE A 176 -8.48 6.95 7.29
N ALA A 177 -7.76 7.64 6.43
CA ALA A 177 -7.37 7.25 5.07
C ALA A 177 -5.86 6.98 4.94
N GLU A 178 -5.21 6.49 6.01
CA GLU A 178 -3.75 6.34 6.16
C GLU A 178 -3.12 5.26 5.27
N GLY A 179 -3.91 4.55 4.47
CA GLY A 179 -3.42 3.47 3.63
C GLY A 179 -3.10 2.18 4.40
N ALA A 180 -2.32 1.29 3.77
CA ALA A 180 -1.93 0.02 4.38
C ALA A 180 -1.12 0.26 5.67
N ARG A 181 -1.50 -0.43 6.74
CA ARG A 181 -0.81 -0.39 8.04
C ARG A 181 -0.64 1.05 8.59
N GLY A 182 -1.72 1.85 8.60
CA GLY A 182 -1.73 3.21 9.15
C GLY A 182 -1.31 3.25 10.62
N ASN A 183 -0.55 4.28 11.02
CA ASN A 183 -0.04 4.38 12.39
C ASN A 183 -1.16 4.58 13.40
N LEU A 184 -2.05 5.52 13.15
CA LEU A 184 -3.23 5.75 14.02
C LEU A 184 -4.27 4.66 13.87
N THR A 185 -4.45 4.15 12.65
CA THR A 185 -5.35 3.03 12.35
C THR A 185 -5.05 1.80 13.20
N LYS A 186 -3.76 1.44 13.41
CA LYS A 186 -3.37 0.32 14.30
C LYS A 186 -3.89 0.53 15.73
N LYS A 187 -3.69 1.73 16.27
CA LYS A 187 -4.11 2.11 17.62
C LYS A 187 -5.64 2.08 17.76
N LEU A 188 -6.36 2.58 16.76
CA LEU A 188 -7.84 2.58 16.74
C LEU A 188 -8.42 1.17 16.65
N LYS A 189 -7.85 0.31 15.81
CA LYS A 189 -8.25 -1.10 15.70
C LYS A 189 -8.13 -1.82 17.05
N ALA A 190 -7.03 -1.61 17.76
CA ALA A 190 -6.83 -2.19 19.10
C ALA A 190 -7.78 -1.56 20.14
N ARG A 191 -7.94 -0.22 20.14
CA ARG A 191 -8.76 0.48 21.14
C ARG A 191 -10.25 0.13 21.06
N PHE A 192 -10.78 0.04 19.85
CA PHE A 192 -12.21 -0.21 19.61
C PHE A 192 -12.50 -1.66 19.22
N ASP A 193 -11.50 -2.55 19.34
CA ASP A 193 -11.62 -3.98 19.00
C ASP A 193 -12.23 -4.23 17.61
N LEU A 194 -11.80 -3.43 16.61
CA LEU A 194 -12.40 -3.43 15.29
C LEU A 194 -12.13 -4.72 14.50
N GLU A 195 -11.18 -5.53 14.94
CA GLU A 195 -10.76 -6.78 14.28
C GLU A 195 -11.32 -8.04 14.97
N ALA A 196 -12.21 -7.91 15.97
CA ALA A 196 -12.77 -9.03 16.72
C ALA A 196 -13.47 -10.09 15.85
N ASP A 197 -14.20 -9.63 14.84
CA ASP A 197 -15.04 -10.47 13.98
C ASP A 197 -14.46 -10.71 12.58
N CYS A 198 -13.21 -10.34 12.33
CA CYS A 198 -12.55 -10.57 11.05
C CYS A 198 -11.26 -11.40 11.19
N GLN A 199 -10.72 -11.83 10.05
CA GLN A 199 -9.45 -12.53 10.02
C GLN A 199 -8.29 -11.52 10.03
N PRO A 200 -7.07 -11.91 10.46
CA PRO A 200 -5.93 -11.02 10.40
C PRO A 200 -5.69 -10.53 8.97
N GLN A 201 -5.28 -9.27 8.83
CA GLN A 201 -4.82 -8.74 7.57
C GLN A 201 -3.48 -9.36 7.21
N VAL A 202 -3.29 -9.68 5.93
CA VAL A 202 -2.02 -10.13 5.35
C VAL A 202 -1.61 -9.18 4.23
N TYR A 203 -0.32 -9.19 3.90
CA TYR A 203 0.25 -8.17 3.03
C TYR A 203 1.21 -8.76 2.01
N GLY A 204 1.35 -8.06 0.89
CA GLY A 204 2.46 -8.22 -0.05
C GLY A 204 3.35 -6.98 -0.05
N LEU A 205 4.63 -7.15 -0.36
CA LEU A 205 5.52 -6.04 -0.64
C LEU A 205 5.57 -5.82 -2.15
N GLY A 206 5.02 -4.70 -2.61
CA GLY A 206 5.16 -4.23 -3.98
C GLY A 206 6.41 -3.35 -4.12
N ILE A 207 7.30 -3.72 -5.04
CA ILE A 207 8.45 -2.92 -5.45
C ILE A 207 8.21 -2.50 -6.89
N LYS A 208 8.44 -1.23 -7.19
CA LYS A 208 8.16 -0.65 -8.51
C LYS A 208 9.37 0.14 -9.03
N GLU A 209 9.58 0.06 -10.33
CA GLU A 209 10.46 0.95 -11.09
C GLU A 209 9.67 1.58 -12.24
N LEU A 210 10.06 2.80 -12.61
CA LEU A 210 9.61 3.46 -13.84
C LEU A 210 10.78 3.50 -14.81
N TRP A 211 10.54 3.14 -16.05
CA TRP A 211 11.56 3.08 -17.10
C TRP A 211 11.11 3.86 -18.34
N ASP A 212 12.04 4.63 -18.90
CA ASP A 212 11.94 5.09 -20.28
C ASP A 212 12.46 3.97 -21.17
N ILE A 213 11.67 3.49 -22.12
CA ILE A 213 12.04 2.38 -23.00
C ILE A 213 12.16 2.83 -24.46
N ASP A 214 12.75 1.97 -25.29
CA ASP A 214 12.82 2.20 -26.73
C ASP A 214 11.41 2.42 -27.29
N PRO A 215 11.15 3.55 -27.98
CA PRO A 215 9.85 3.84 -28.57
C PRO A 215 9.33 2.74 -29.51
N ALA A 216 10.24 1.97 -30.16
CA ALA A 216 9.84 0.84 -31.02
C ALA A 216 9.24 -0.35 -30.23
N LYS A 217 9.51 -0.43 -28.93
CA LYS A 217 8.98 -1.46 -28.02
C LYS A 217 7.77 -0.99 -27.21
N HIS A 218 7.48 0.31 -27.27
CA HIS A 218 6.41 0.92 -26.48
C HIS A 218 5.05 0.79 -27.17
N VAL A 219 4.05 0.27 -26.42
CA VAL A 219 2.66 0.12 -26.88
C VAL A 219 1.73 0.73 -25.82
N PRO A 220 1.29 1.98 -25.96
CA PRO A 220 0.43 2.64 -24.96
C PRO A 220 -0.79 1.80 -24.58
N GLY A 221 -1.06 1.67 -23.27
CA GLY A 221 -2.18 0.89 -22.76
C GLY A 221 -1.98 -0.62 -22.74
N LYS A 222 -0.80 -1.14 -23.11
CA LYS A 222 -0.47 -2.55 -22.94
C LYS A 222 -0.24 -2.87 -21.48
N VAL A 223 -0.90 -3.90 -21.00
CA VAL A 223 -0.87 -4.40 -19.62
C VAL A 223 -0.41 -5.85 -19.63
N LEU A 224 0.66 -6.15 -18.88
CA LEU A 224 1.18 -7.48 -18.69
C LEU A 224 1.23 -7.81 -17.19
N HIS A 225 0.71 -8.97 -16.83
CA HIS A 225 0.92 -9.60 -15.52
C HIS A 225 1.70 -10.90 -15.67
N THR A 226 2.55 -11.19 -14.71
CA THR A 226 3.33 -12.44 -14.68
C THR A 226 3.25 -13.10 -13.31
N GLN A 227 3.34 -14.42 -13.26
CA GLN A 227 3.46 -15.23 -12.05
C GLN A 227 4.44 -16.38 -12.26
N GLY A 228 4.84 -17.06 -11.19
CA GLY A 228 5.73 -18.19 -11.19
C GLY A 228 7.18 -17.81 -10.90
N TRP A 229 8.08 -17.97 -11.86
CA TRP A 229 9.50 -17.64 -11.67
C TRP A 229 9.71 -16.12 -11.46
N PRO A 230 10.60 -15.67 -10.53
CA PRO A 230 11.54 -16.47 -9.71
C PRO A 230 10.96 -16.99 -8.39
N LEU A 231 9.81 -16.51 -7.92
CA LEU A 231 9.25 -16.82 -6.61
C LEU A 231 9.00 -18.32 -6.39
N SER A 232 8.70 -19.06 -7.46
CA SER A 232 8.54 -20.52 -7.39
C SER A 232 9.82 -21.27 -6.98
N GLU A 233 11.02 -20.66 -7.11
CA GLU A 233 12.28 -21.24 -6.64
C GLU A 233 12.56 -20.98 -5.15
N SER A 234 11.92 -19.96 -4.55
CA SER A 234 12.08 -19.58 -3.15
C SER A 234 10.90 -19.96 -2.26
N ASP A 235 10.01 -20.81 -2.76
CA ASP A 235 8.77 -21.23 -2.08
C ASP A 235 7.94 -20.05 -1.58
N SER A 236 7.90 -19.02 -2.42
CA SER A 236 7.11 -17.81 -2.20
C SER A 236 6.19 -17.57 -3.40
N TRP A 237 5.25 -16.64 -3.26
CA TRP A 237 4.29 -16.35 -4.32
C TRP A 237 4.08 -14.84 -4.48
N GLY A 238 3.44 -14.49 -5.59
CA GLY A 238 3.25 -13.12 -6.03
C GLY A 238 3.41 -13.04 -7.53
N GLY A 239 4.03 -11.97 -8.02
CA GLY A 239 4.27 -11.84 -9.45
C GLY A 239 4.67 -10.45 -9.88
N GLY A 240 5.02 -10.35 -11.16
CA GLY A 240 5.41 -9.09 -11.78
C GLY A 240 4.28 -8.48 -12.60
N PHE A 241 4.38 -7.19 -12.81
CA PHE A 241 3.56 -6.47 -13.78
C PHE A 241 4.42 -5.52 -14.61
N LEU A 242 3.94 -5.22 -15.81
CA LEU A 242 4.56 -4.28 -16.73
C LEU A 242 3.45 -3.55 -17.49
N TYR A 243 3.34 -2.23 -17.27
CA TYR A 243 2.28 -1.40 -17.82
C TYR A 243 2.86 -0.27 -18.65
N HIS A 244 2.51 -0.23 -19.93
CA HIS A 244 2.88 0.85 -20.81
C HIS A 244 1.97 2.05 -20.56
N GLN A 245 2.55 3.11 -20.02
CA GLN A 245 1.88 4.38 -19.74
C GLN A 245 1.99 5.32 -20.96
N ALA A 246 1.61 6.58 -20.81
CA ALA A 246 1.89 7.60 -21.81
C ALA A 246 3.40 7.90 -21.93
N ASN A 247 3.77 8.67 -22.95
CA ASN A 247 5.11 9.29 -23.09
C ASN A 247 6.32 8.32 -23.14
N GLY A 248 6.14 7.10 -23.65
CA GLY A 248 7.24 6.14 -23.78
C GLY A 248 7.65 5.47 -22.46
N GLN A 249 6.91 5.67 -21.40
CA GLN A 249 7.21 5.13 -20.08
C GLN A 249 6.53 3.79 -19.81
N VAL A 250 7.24 2.94 -19.10
CA VAL A 250 6.73 1.66 -18.61
C VAL A 250 6.90 1.59 -17.10
N ALA A 251 5.79 1.38 -16.41
CA ALA A 251 5.80 1.04 -15.00
C ALA A 251 5.95 -0.47 -14.88
N LEU A 252 7.02 -0.91 -14.26
CA LEU A 252 7.19 -2.31 -13.91
C LEU A 252 7.32 -2.48 -12.41
N GLY A 253 6.77 -3.56 -11.92
CA GLY A 253 6.84 -3.86 -10.50
C GLY A 253 6.70 -5.34 -10.22
N PHE A 254 6.98 -5.67 -8.97
CA PHE A 254 7.02 -7.01 -8.49
C PHE A 254 6.44 -7.07 -7.08
N VAL A 255 5.47 -7.92 -6.89
CA VAL A 255 4.84 -8.13 -5.58
C VAL A 255 5.30 -9.48 -5.05
N THR A 256 5.80 -9.47 -3.82
CA THR A 256 6.10 -10.68 -3.05
C THR A 256 5.17 -10.69 -1.84
N ALA A 257 4.34 -11.71 -1.70
CA ALA A 257 3.55 -11.92 -0.50
C ALA A 257 4.47 -12.07 0.72
N LEU A 258 4.08 -11.51 1.86
CA LEU A 258 4.94 -11.51 3.05
C LEU A 258 4.76 -12.74 3.95
N ASP A 259 3.96 -13.70 3.53
CA ASP A 259 3.75 -14.98 4.22
C ASP A 259 4.81 -16.06 3.93
N TYR A 260 5.88 -15.73 3.21
CA TYR A 260 6.97 -16.66 2.97
C TYR A 260 7.67 -17.08 4.27
N ALA A 261 8.08 -18.37 4.33
CA ALA A 261 8.66 -18.95 5.54
C ALA A 261 10.20 -18.83 5.59
N ASN A 262 10.87 -18.87 4.45
CA ASN A 262 12.33 -18.82 4.39
C ASN A 262 12.86 -17.42 4.71
N PRO A 263 13.58 -17.21 5.85
CA PRO A 263 14.08 -15.90 6.24
C PRO A 263 15.19 -15.35 5.33
N TYR A 264 15.70 -16.17 4.42
CA TYR A 264 16.72 -15.75 3.44
C TYR A 264 16.14 -15.15 2.17
N VAL A 265 14.83 -15.15 1.99
CA VAL A 265 14.18 -14.49 0.84
C VAL A 265 14.35 -12.98 0.94
N SER A 266 14.80 -12.39 -0.17
CA SER A 266 14.86 -10.94 -0.36
C SER A 266 13.91 -10.53 -1.49
N PRO A 267 12.76 -9.91 -1.19
CA PRO A 267 11.83 -9.44 -2.22
C PRO A 267 12.49 -8.49 -3.23
N TYR A 268 13.47 -7.70 -2.77
CA TYR A 268 14.23 -6.83 -3.64
C TYR A 268 15.04 -7.62 -4.69
N GLU A 269 15.78 -8.64 -4.25
CA GLU A 269 16.62 -9.45 -5.14
C GLU A 269 15.76 -10.33 -6.07
N GLU A 270 14.60 -10.81 -5.62
CA GLU A 270 13.65 -11.52 -6.47
C GLU A 270 13.14 -10.62 -7.61
N PHE A 271 12.86 -9.36 -7.32
CA PHE A 271 12.52 -8.38 -8.35
C PHE A 271 13.68 -8.15 -9.34
N GLN A 272 14.93 -8.02 -8.86
CA GLN A 272 16.08 -7.89 -9.73
C GLN A 272 16.25 -9.11 -10.64
N ARG A 273 16.08 -10.33 -10.10
CA ARG A 273 16.09 -11.58 -10.87
C ARG A 273 15.02 -11.61 -11.95
N TRP A 274 13.78 -11.22 -11.59
CA TRP A 274 12.66 -11.21 -12.53
C TRP A 274 12.94 -10.39 -13.78
N LYS A 275 13.64 -9.27 -13.68
CA LYS A 275 14.01 -8.43 -14.83
C LYS A 275 14.95 -9.14 -15.82
N HIS A 276 15.73 -10.12 -15.35
CA HIS A 276 16.60 -10.93 -16.21
C HIS A 276 15.88 -12.09 -16.91
N HIS A 277 14.58 -12.29 -16.67
CA HIS A 277 13.84 -13.25 -17.48
C HIS A 277 13.87 -12.82 -18.96
N PRO A 278 14.22 -13.73 -19.93
CA PRO A 278 14.42 -13.33 -21.33
C PRO A 278 13.28 -12.49 -21.92
N ALA A 279 12.02 -12.88 -21.64
CA ALA A 279 10.86 -12.16 -22.15
C ALA A 279 10.64 -10.78 -21.51
N ILE A 280 11.19 -10.52 -20.32
CA ILE A 280 11.12 -9.21 -19.65
C ILE A 280 12.34 -8.38 -20.07
N ALA A 281 13.53 -8.96 -20.06
CA ALA A 281 14.77 -8.30 -20.47
C ALA A 281 14.68 -7.72 -21.89
N GLU A 282 14.09 -8.47 -22.83
CA GLU A 282 13.86 -8.02 -24.22
C GLU A 282 13.07 -6.71 -24.30
N MET A 283 12.08 -6.51 -23.42
CA MET A 283 11.28 -5.29 -23.38
C MET A 283 12.05 -4.09 -22.80
N LEU A 284 12.97 -4.36 -21.85
CA LEU A 284 13.74 -3.33 -21.14
C LEU A 284 15.07 -2.99 -21.81
N GLU A 285 15.54 -3.82 -22.74
CA GLU A 285 16.82 -3.61 -23.43
C GLU A 285 16.88 -2.26 -24.14
N GLY A 286 17.93 -1.48 -23.87
CA GLY A 286 18.09 -0.12 -24.36
C GLY A 286 17.35 0.94 -23.56
N GLY A 287 16.53 0.54 -22.58
CA GLY A 287 15.81 1.44 -21.70
C GLY A 287 16.65 1.97 -20.56
N LYS A 288 16.07 2.94 -19.82
CA LYS A 288 16.68 3.58 -18.66
C LYS A 288 15.71 3.66 -17.51
N ARG A 289 16.10 3.18 -16.33
CA ARG A 289 15.35 3.36 -15.08
C ARG A 289 15.37 4.83 -14.67
N VAL A 290 14.20 5.38 -14.32
CA VAL A 290 14.04 6.79 -13.93
C VAL A 290 13.46 6.99 -12.54
N ALA A 291 12.78 5.99 -11.97
CA ALA A 291 12.29 6.04 -10.59
C ALA A 291 12.26 4.64 -9.95
N TYR A 292 12.23 4.62 -8.61
CA TYR A 292 12.15 3.41 -7.79
C TYR A 292 11.30 3.67 -6.55
N GLY A 293 10.56 2.68 -6.10
CA GLY A 293 9.83 2.76 -4.84
C GLY A 293 9.33 1.42 -4.36
N ALA A 294 8.87 1.39 -3.11
CA ALA A 294 8.30 0.19 -2.50
C ALA A 294 7.18 0.54 -1.52
N ARG A 295 6.17 -0.35 -1.44
CA ARG A 295 5.05 -0.19 -0.51
C ARG A 295 4.39 -1.52 -0.17
N ALA A 296 3.95 -1.68 1.07
CA ALA A 296 3.10 -2.79 1.45
C ALA A 296 1.68 -2.62 0.87
N ILE A 297 1.10 -3.73 0.45
CA ILE A 297 -0.23 -3.84 -0.16
C ILE A 297 -1.05 -4.80 0.68
N ASN A 298 -2.32 -4.45 0.97
CA ASN A 298 -3.24 -5.35 1.66
C ASN A 298 -3.61 -6.54 0.77
N GLU A 299 -3.54 -7.75 1.30
CA GLU A 299 -3.87 -8.99 0.58
C GLU A 299 -4.91 -9.87 1.31
N GLY A 300 -5.40 -9.43 2.48
CA GLY A 300 -6.35 -10.19 3.28
C GLY A 300 -7.74 -10.38 2.67
N GLY A 301 -8.12 -9.55 1.70
CA GLY A 301 -9.42 -9.65 1.04
C GLY A 301 -10.60 -9.36 1.96
N TRP A 302 -11.81 -9.81 1.54
CA TRP A 302 -13.06 -9.49 2.24
C TRP A 302 -13.11 -9.96 3.70
N GLN A 303 -12.59 -11.13 3.99
CA GLN A 303 -12.62 -11.71 5.34
C GLN A 303 -11.75 -10.98 6.36
N SER A 304 -10.83 -10.12 5.91
CA SER A 304 -9.97 -9.31 6.77
C SER A 304 -10.42 -7.85 6.88
N VAL A 305 -11.61 -7.53 6.34
CA VAL A 305 -12.20 -6.19 6.48
C VAL A 305 -12.72 -6.04 7.91
N PRO A 306 -12.18 -5.09 8.69
CA PRO A 306 -12.58 -4.86 10.07
C PRO A 306 -13.96 -4.19 10.15
N LYS A 307 -14.44 -3.94 11.35
CA LYS A 307 -15.50 -2.98 11.60
C LYS A 307 -15.03 -1.59 11.17
N LEU A 308 -15.82 -0.89 10.35
CA LEU A 308 -15.38 0.32 9.65
C LEU A 308 -15.63 1.61 10.42
N ALA A 309 -16.57 1.59 11.36
CA ALA A 309 -17.03 2.75 12.11
C ALA A 309 -16.84 2.54 13.62
N PHE A 310 -16.55 3.61 14.31
CA PHE A 310 -16.44 3.71 15.75
C PHE A 310 -16.88 5.12 16.18
N PRO A 311 -17.14 5.39 17.46
CA PRO A 311 -17.61 6.70 17.90
C PRO A 311 -16.69 7.84 17.44
N GLY A 312 -17.20 8.74 16.63
CA GLY A 312 -16.50 9.90 16.08
C GLY A 312 -15.57 9.63 14.89
N GLY A 313 -15.52 8.38 14.35
CA GLY A 313 -14.59 8.09 13.28
C GLY A 313 -14.96 6.96 12.34
N ALA A 314 -14.26 6.91 11.20
CA ALA A 314 -14.41 5.88 10.17
C ALA A 314 -13.08 5.52 9.49
N LEU A 315 -12.92 4.24 9.12
CA LEU A 315 -11.82 3.74 8.29
C LEU A 315 -12.24 3.69 6.82
N VAL A 316 -11.37 4.17 5.92
CA VAL A 316 -11.61 4.12 4.46
C VAL A 316 -10.39 3.58 3.70
N GLY A 317 -10.59 3.09 2.50
CA GLY A 317 -9.52 2.64 1.61
C GLY A 317 -8.70 1.48 2.18
N CYS A 318 -7.39 1.55 2.00
CA CYS A 318 -6.47 0.52 2.47
C CYS A 318 -6.29 0.49 4.01
N ALA A 319 -6.74 1.50 4.75
CA ALA A 319 -6.85 1.43 6.21
C ALA A 319 -7.84 0.33 6.63
N ALA A 320 -8.87 0.10 5.82
CA ALA A 320 -9.83 -0.99 5.95
C ALA A 320 -9.48 -2.25 5.14
N GLY A 321 -8.54 -2.16 4.18
CA GLY A 321 -8.06 -3.32 3.42
C GLY A 321 -8.82 -3.62 2.13
N PHE A 322 -9.46 -2.65 1.51
CA PHE A 322 -10.25 -2.83 0.29
C PHE A 322 -9.39 -3.02 -0.96
N VAL A 323 -8.74 -4.19 -1.13
CA VAL A 323 -7.95 -4.54 -2.32
C VAL A 323 -8.44 -5.83 -2.93
N ASN A 324 -8.69 -5.81 -4.23
CA ASN A 324 -8.94 -7.01 -5.03
C ASN A 324 -7.58 -7.58 -5.49
N VAL A 325 -7.07 -8.54 -4.74
CA VAL A 325 -5.71 -9.08 -4.91
C VAL A 325 -5.49 -9.68 -6.29
N PRO A 326 -6.32 -10.62 -6.81
CA PRO A 326 -6.10 -11.19 -8.13
C PRO A 326 -6.16 -10.18 -9.28
N ARG A 327 -6.97 -9.12 -9.14
CA ARG A 327 -7.03 -8.02 -10.11
C ARG A 327 -5.92 -6.99 -9.92
N ILE A 328 -5.18 -7.02 -8.82
CA ILE A 328 -4.20 -6.01 -8.43
C ILE A 328 -4.82 -4.60 -8.45
N LYS A 329 -6.02 -4.48 -7.92
CA LYS A 329 -6.81 -3.24 -7.93
C LYS A 329 -7.39 -2.92 -6.55
N GLY A 330 -7.21 -1.68 -6.12
CA GLY A 330 -7.71 -1.19 -4.84
C GLY A 330 -8.09 0.30 -4.86
N SER A 331 -7.72 1.05 -5.91
CA SER A 331 -7.97 2.49 -5.97
C SER A 331 -9.47 2.81 -6.08
N HIS A 332 -10.22 2.10 -6.94
CA HIS A 332 -11.65 2.30 -7.11
C HIS A 332 -12.45 1.93 -5.86
N THR A 333 -12.12 0.81 -5.21
CA THR A 333 -12.76 0.41 -3.94
C THR A 333 -12.42 1.37 -2.80
N ALA A 334 -11.18 1.89 -2.78
CA ALA A 334 -10.77 2.91 -1.83
C ALA A 334 -11.55 4.21 -1.98
N MET A 335 -11.69 4.72 -3.21
CA MET A 335 -12.49 5.91 -3.52
C MET A 335 -13.97 5.69 -3.13
N LYS A 336 -14.56 4.56 -3.52
CA LYS A 336 -15.96 4.25 -3.19
C LYS A 336 -16.21 4.20 -1.69
N SER A 337 -15.31 3.60 -0.91
CA SER A 337 -15.43 3.58 0.54
C SER A 337 -15.42 4.99 1.14
N GLY A 338 -14.56 5.88 0.61
CA GLY A 338 -14.52 7.29 0.99
C GLY A 338 -15.82 8.03 0.67
N MET A 339 -16.40 7.79 -0.51
CA MET A 339 -17.69 8.38 -0.91
C MET A 339 -18.82 7.93 0.03
N LEU A 340 -18.88 6.63 0.35
CA LEU A 340 -19.88 6.11 1.28
C LEU A 340 -19.71 6.67 2.70
N ALA A 341 -18.47 6.82 3.19
CA ALA A 341 -18.22 7.47 4.47
C ALA A 341 -18.70 8.92 4.45
N ALA A 342 -18.42 9.67 3.38
CA ALA A 342 -18.86 11.05 3.20
C ALA A 342 -20.38 11.19 3.24
N GLU A 343 -21.12 10.30 2.56
CA GLU A 343 -22.58 10.29 2.51
C GLU A 343 -23.19 10.14 3.92
N HIS A 344 -22.68 9.20 4.70
CA HIS A 344 -23.18 8.95 6.05
C HIS A 344 -22.72 9.98 7.08
N ILE A 345 -21.53 10.57 6.92
CA ILE A 345 -21.06 11.68 7.75
C ILE A 345 -21.91 12.93 7.49
N ALA A 346 -22.13 13.32 6.23
CA ALA A 346 -22.94 14.48 5.88
C ALA A 346 -24.39 14.34 6.40
N GLU A 347 -24.97 13.15 6.27
CA GLU A 347 -26.31 12.84 6.82
C GLU A 347 -26.34 12.98 8.35
N ALA A 348 -25.34 12.46 9.05
CA ALA A 348 -25.24 12.54 10.51
C ALA A 348 -25.11 14.00 10.98
N ILE A 349 -24.22 14.78 10.38
CA ILE A 349 -24.04 16.19 10.69
C ILE A 349 -25.35 16.97 10.42
N GLY A 350 -26.00 16.71 9.28
CA GLY A 350 -27.28 17.36 8.92
C GLY A 350 -28.42 17.06 9.90
N ARG A 351 -28.34 15.97 10.66
CA ARG A 351 -29.28 15.63 11.74
C ARG A 351 -28.85 16.13 13.13
N GLY A 352 -27.71 16.84 13.21
CA GLY A 352 -27.12 17.28 14.48
C GLY A 352 -26.52 16.14 15.31
N ALA A 353 -26.25 14.97 14.69
CA ALA A 353 -25.56 13.87 15.34
C ALA A 353 -24.06 14.04 15.15
N GLU A 354 -23.34 14.26 16.25
CA GLU A 354 -21.90 14.43 16.26
C GLU A 354 -21.23 13.29 17.03
N LYS A 355 -20.07 12.85 16.57
CA LYS A 355 -19.23 11.83 17.23
C LYS A 355 -19.93 10.51 17.51
N THR A 356 -21.04 10.22 16.83
CA THR A 356 -21.74 8.93 16.94
C THR A 356 -21.03 7.86 16.13
N GLU A 357 -21.31 6.60 16.44
CA GLU A 357 -20.83 5.48 15.65
C GLU A 357 -21.69 5.32 14.37
N LEU A 358 -21.06 5.44 13.20
CA LEU A 358 -21.73 5.41 11.90
C LEU A 358 -21.95 3.97 11.40
N MET A 359 -22.76 3.18 12.11
CA MET A 359 -23.07 1.80 11.71
C MET A 359 -23.72 1.70 10.32
N SER A 360 -24.45 2.76 9.91
CA SER A 360 -25.03 2.86 8.57
C SER A 360 -23.96 2.88 7.47
N TYR A 361 -22.81 3.49 7.72
CA TYR A 361 -21.67 3.45 6.80
C TYR A 361 -21.10 2.03 6.65
N ASP A 362 -20.83 1.33 7.76
CA ASP A 362 -20.34 -0.05 7.73
C ASP A 362 -21.32 -0.95 6.95
N GLN A 363 -22.61 -0.81 7.20
CA GLN A 363 -23.65 -1.55 6.50
C GLN A 363 -23.74 -1.19 5.00
N ALA A 364 -23.58 0.09 4.66
CA ALA A 364 -23.57 0.55 3.27
C ALA A 364 -22.42 -0.06 2.47
N VAL A 365 -21.21 -0.10 3.04
CA VAL A 365 -20.06 -0.78 2.41
C VAL A 365 -20.33 -2.27 2.22
N ARG A 366 -20.88 -2.95 3.25
CA ARG A 366 -21.17 -4.40 3.21
C ARG A 366 -22.30 -4.77 2.24
N SER A 367 -23.12 -3.81 1.83
CA SER A 367 -24.17 -3.98 0.81
C SER A 367 -23.82 -3.37 -0.55
N SER A 368 -22.66 -2.75 -0.70
CA SER A 368 -22.20 -2.13 -1.93
C SER A 368 -21.50 -3.12 -2.88
N TRP A 369 -21.21 -2.65 -4.08
CA TRP A 369 -20.42 -3.40 -5.07
C TRP A 369 -18.98 -3.69 -4.61
N ILE A 370 -18.44 -2.99 -3.59
CA ILE A 370 -17.16 -3.34 -2.96
C ILE A 370 -17.23 -4.76 -2.39
N ALA A 371 -18.29 -5.04 -1.61
CA ALA A 371 -18.49 -6.36 -1.03
C ALA A 371 -18.69 -7.44 -2.10
N ASP A 372 -19.49 -7.14 -3.12
CA ASP A 372 -19.75 -8.06 -4.23
C ASP A 372 -18.48 -8.43 -4.99
N GLU A 373 -17.61 -7.44 -5.20
CA GLU A 373 -16.34 -7.63 -5.88
C GLU A 373 -15.36 -8.45 -5.04
N LEU A 374 -15.13 -8.04 -3.78
CA LEU A 374 -14.15 -8.68 -2.92
C LEU A 374 -14.54 -10.10 -2.49
N LYS A 375 -15.84 -10.38 -2.32
CA LYS A 375 -16.35 -11.74 -2.04
C LYS A 375 -16.08 -12.72 -3.19
N LYS A 376 -16.02 -12.26 -4.45
CA LYS A 376 -15.71 -13.12 -5.59
C LYS A 376 -14.28 -13.68 -5.54
N VAL A 377 -13.37 -12.97 -4.90
CA VAL A 377 -11.94 -13.30 -4.85
C VAL A 377 -11.45 -13.68 -3.45
N GLN A 378 -12.33 -13.76 -2.47
CA GLN A 378 -11.96 -13.90 -1.05
C GLN A 378 -11.07 -15.11 -0.74
N ASN A 379 -11.16 -16.21 -1.51
CA ASN A 379 -10.34 -17.41 -1.30
C ASN A 379 -9.07 -17.45 -2.17
N ALA A 380 -8.82 -16.45 -3.02
CA ALA A 380 -7.70 -16.49 -3.95
C ALA A 380 -6.34 -16.46 -3.22
N GLN A 381 -6.14 -15.49 -2.35
CA GLN A 381 -4.91 -15.36 -1.56
C GLN A 381 -4.70 -16.57 -0.63
N PRO A 382 -5.65 -16.98 0.24
CA PRO A 382 -5.41 -18.07 1.16
C PRO A 382 -5.30 -19.43 0.47
N ALA A 383 -5.84 -19.60 -0.74
CA ALA A 383 -5.62 -20.82 -1.53
C ALA A 383 -4.16 -20.92 -1.99
N VAL A 384 -3.59 -19.82 -2.49
CA VAL A 384 -2.18 -19.79 -2.91
C VAL A 384 -1.24 -19.93 -1.72
N ALA A 385 -1.50 -19.23 -0.63
CA ALA A 385 -0.73 -19.33 0.61
C ALA A 385 -0.71 -20.76 1.20
N LYS A 386 -1.84 -21.48 1.11
CA LYS A 386 -1.98 -22.80 1.71
C LYS A 386 -1.51 -23.95 0.81
N PHE A 387 -1.70 -23.84 -0.50
CA PHE A 387 -1.45 -24.93 -1.44
C PHE A 387 -0.27 -24.68 -2.39
N GLY A 388 0.44 -23.55 -2.19
CA GLY A 388 1.57 -23.13 -3.03
C GLY A 388 1.14 -22.46 -4.33
N GLY A 389 2.10 -21.89 -5.05
CA GLY A 389 1.85 -21.04 -6.23
C GLY A 389 1.04 -21.74 -7.33
N ASP A 390 1.41 -22.96 -7.71
CA ASP A 390 0.79 -23.64 -8.86
C ASP A 390 -0.59 -24.21 -8.52
N LEU A 391 -0.66 -25.10 -7.52
CA LEU A 391 -1.92 -25.74 -7.12
C LEU A 391 -2.90 -24.72 -6.52
N GLY A 392 -2.39 -23.81 -5.71
CA GLY A 392 -3.19 -22.73 -5.11
C GLY A 392 -3.81 -21.83 -6.16
N THR A 393 -3.09 -21.48 -7.22
CA THR A 393 -3.62 -20.69 -8.34
C THR A 393 -4.76 -21.42 -9.07
N ILE A 394 -4.63 -22.73 -9.29
CA ILE A 394 -5.70 -23.54 -9.91
C ILE A 394 -6.94 -23.53 -9.01
N ILE A 395 -6.77 -23.80 -7.71
CA ILE A 395 -7.88 -23.80 -6.74
C ILE A 395 -8.56 -22.42 -6.68
N ALA A 396 -7.76 -21.35 -6.62
CA ALA A 396 -8.25 -19.99 -6.65
C ALA A 396 -9.05 -19.69 -7.93
N GLY A 397 -8.54 -20.09 -9.08
CA GLY A 397 -9.21 -19.93 -10.37
C GLY A 397 -10.56 -20.65 -10.43
N VAL A 398 -10.62 -21.89 -9.95
CA VAL A 398 -11.86 -22.67 -9.87
C VAL A 398 -12.87 -22.01 -8.92
N ASP A 399 -12.45 -21.60 -7.70
CA ASP A 399 -13.37 -20.91 -6.76
C ASP A 399 -13.88 -19.59 -7.34
N MET A 400 -13.02 -18.81 -8.00
CA MET A 400 -13.43 -17.56 -8.66
C MET A 400 -14.46 -17.81 -9.77
N TRP A 401 -14.32 -18.85 -10.60
CA TRP A 401 -15.30 -19.24 -11.60
C TRP A 401 -16.62 -19.69 -10.97
N MET A 402 -16.54 -20.53 -9.92
CA MET A 402 -17.74 -20.96 -9.18
C MET A 402 -18.49 -19.76 -8.59
N ARG A 403 -17.78 -18.78 -8.02
CA ARG A 403 -18.40 -17.56 -7.48
C ARG A 403 -18.99 -16.66 -8.58
N GLN A 404 -18.37 -16.59 -9.74
CA GLN A 404 -18.94 -15.91 -10.90
C GLN A 404 -20.28 -16.55 -11.33
N LEU A 405 -20.41 -17.87 -11.21
CA LEU A 405 -21.64 -18.63 -11.47
C LEU A 405 -22.60 -18.67 -10.28
N LYS A 406 -22.29 -17.98 -9.16
CA LYS A 406 -23.07 -17.95 -7.90
C LYS A 406 -23.18 -19.32 -7.19
N ILE A 407 -22.24 -20.21 -7.41
CA ILE A 407 -22.14 -21.56 -6.80
C ILE A 407 -20.84 -21.74 -6.00
N GLY A 408 -20.18 -20.65 -5.63
CA GLY A 408 -18.91 -20.68 -4.90
C GLY A 408 -19.00 -21.30 -3.51
N LEU A 409 -17.83 -21.63 -2.95
CA LEU A 409 -17.73 -22.20 -1.61
C LEU A 409 -18.40 -21.28 -0.57
N PRO A 410 -19.19 -21.83 0.36
CA PRO A 410 -19.96 -21.03 1.34
C PRO A 410 -19.09 -20.45 2.46
N PHE A 411 -17.80 -20.76 2.50
CA PHE A 411 -16.87 -20.32 3.54
C PHE A 411 -15.67 -19.55 2.95
N ALA A 412 -15.04 -18.73 3.78
CA ALA A 412 -13.75 -18.12 3.53
C ALA A 412 -12.64 -18.99 4.15
N MET A 413 -11.56 -19.22 3.41
CA MET A 413 -10.35 -19.85 3.95
C MET A 413 -9.68 -18.90 4.95
N LYS A 414 -8.99 -19.48 5.95
CA LYS A 414 -8.35 -18.69 7.03
C LYS A 414 -6.98 -18.18 6.61
N HIS A 415 -6.66 -16.99 7.10
CA HIS A 415 -5.33 -16.40 7.08
C HIS A 415 -4.55 -16.68 8.37
N THR A 416 -3.23 -16.64 8.24
CA THR A 416 -2.28 -16.54 9.35
C THR A 416 -1.50 -15.23 9.17
N PRO A 417 -1.18 -14.48 10.24
CA PRO A 417 -0.40 -13.24 10.11
C PRO A 417 0.98 -13.49 9.47
N ASP A 418 1.45 -12.57 8.64
CA ASP A 418 2.67 -12.71 7.84
C ASP A 418 3.92 -13.01 8.69
N TYR A 419 4.08 -12.32 9.82
CA TYR A 419 5.23 -12.54 10.71
C TYR A 419 5.29 -13.95 11.27
N ALA A 420 4.14 -14.59 11.50
CA ALA A 420 4.04 -15.93 12.09
C ALA A 420 4.46 -17.06 11.12
N HIS A 421 4.58 -16.76 9.83
CA HIS A 421 5.11 -17.70 8.84
C HIS A 421 6.63 -17.81 8.84
N THR A 422 7.35 -16.80 9.38
CA THR A 422 8.82 -16.77 9.32
C THR A 422 9.41 -17.96 10.09
N GLY A 423 10.06 -18.85 9.36
CA GLY A 423 10.73 -20.03 9.90
C GLY A 423 12.12 -19.71 10.45
N ARG A 424 12.63 -20.59 11.33
CA ARG A 424 13.99 -20.49 11.86
C ARG A 424 15.01 -20.67 10.74
N ALA A 425 16.08 -19.88 10.76
CA ALA A 425 17.09 -19.88 9.71
C ALA A 425 17.83 -21.22 9.54
N ASP A 426 17.98 -22.00 10.64
CA ASP A 426 18.61 -23.31 10.63
C ASP A 426 17.81 -24.39 9.85
N LEU A 427 16.58 -24.11 9.44
CA LEU A 427 15.74 -24.99 8.62
C LEU A 427 15.85 -24.72 7.11
N TYR A 428 16.61 -23.69 6.71
CA TYR A 428 16.68 -23.25 5.32
C TYR A 428 18.13 -23.04 4.89
N GLU A 429 18.40 -23.28 3.61
CA GLU A 429 19.67 -22.90 3.00
C GLU A 429 19.67 -21.41 2.63
N PRO A 430 20.78 -20.67 2.86
CA PRO A 430 20.95 -19.30 2.41
C PRO A 430 20.83 -19.17 0.90
N ILE A 431 19.99 -18.23 0.44
CA ILE A 431 19.81 -17.97 -1.00
C ILE A 431 20.98 -17.10 -1.49
N GLN A 432 21.67 -17.59 -2.54
CA GLN A 432 22.75 -16.84 -3.20
C GLN A 432 22.17 -16.05 -4.38
N TYR A 433 22.01 -14.77 -4.20
CA TYR A 433 21.54 -13.87 -5.26
C TYR A 433 22.68 -13.45 -6.19
N PRO A 434 22.44 -13.35 -7.53
CA PRO A 434 23.43 -12.86 -8.47
C PRO A 434 23.76 -11.38 -8.18
N LYS A 435 25.02 -10.99 -8.46
CA LYS A 435 25.39 -9.58 -8.39
C LYS A 435 24.66 -8.79 -9.49
N PRO A 436 24.18 -7.57 -9.19
CA PRO A 436 23.56 -6.72 -10.20
C PRO A 436 24.54 -6.34 -11.31
N ASP A 437 24.02 -6.23 -12.54
CA ASP A 437 24.82 -5.90 -13.74
C ASP A 437 24.94 -4.39 -14.01
N GLY A 438 24.18 -3.56 -13.29
CA GLY A 438 24.13 -2.11 -13.49
C GLY A 438 23.38 -1.66 -14.76
N VAL A 439 22.73 -2.59 -15.47
CA VAL A 439 21.97 -2.33 -16.71
C VAL A 439 20.50 -2.68 -16.52
N LEU A 440 20.18 -3.93 -16.22
CA LEU A 440 18.83 -4.39 -15.91
C LEU A 440 18.60 -4.51 -14.41
N SER A 441 19.63 -4.86 -13.65
CA SER A 441 19.59 -5.01 -12.21
C SER A 441 20.56 -4.06 -11.52
N PHE A 442 20.21 -3.61 -10.33
CA PHE A 442 20.95 -2.59 -9.59
C PHE A 442 21.06 -3.01 -8.12
N ASP A 443 22.08 -2.46 -7.43
CA ASP A 443 22.15 -2.59 -5.99
C ASP A 443 21.06 -1.77 -5.30
N ARG A 444 20.76 -2.14 -4.06
CA ARG A 444 19.64 -1.59 -3.30
C ARG A 444 19.81 -0.11 -2.99
N LEU A 445 21.00 0.33 -2.59
CA LEU A 445 21.25 1.73 -2.23
C LEU A 445 21.18 2.65 -3.47
N THR A 446 21.73 2.20 -4.60
CA THR A 446 21.54 2.90 -5.88
C THR A 446 20.06 3.02 -6.23
N SER A 447 19.25 1.99 -5.95
CA SER A 447 17.81 2.05 -6.20
C SER A 447 17.09 3.05 -5.28
N VAL A 448 17.46 3.09 -3.99
CA VAL A 448 16.88 4.04 -3.02
C VAL A 448 17.08 5.49 -3.46
N SER A 449 18.22 5.84 -4.07
CA SER A 449 18.46 7.19 -4.57
C SER A 449 17.41 7.66 -5.59
N PHE A 450 16.80 6.72 -6.34
CA PHE A 450 15.71 6.99 -7.29
C PHE A 450 14.31 7.04 -6.66
N SER A 451 14.20 6.88 -5.35
CA SER A 451 12.95 7.11 -4.61
C SER A 451 12.79 8.56 -4.17
N TYR A 452 13.86 9.35 -4.31
CA TYR A 452 13.94 10.72 -3.82
C TYR A 452 13.57 10.84 -2.34
N THR A 453 13.78 9.76 -1.58
CA THR A 453 13.52 9.80 -0.13
C THR A 453 14.46 10.77 0.55
N ASN A 454 13.91 11.61 1.40
CA ASN A 454 14.65 12.59 2.17
C ASN A 454 14.03 12.71 3.56
N HIS A 455 14.85 12.54 4.58
CA HIS A 455 14.49 12.80 5.97
C HIS A 455 15.51 13.76 6.57
N ALA A 456 15.10 14.64 7.46
CA ALA A 456 16.05 15.44 8.21
C ALA A 456 16.99 14.50 8.99
N GLU A 457 18.31 14.74 8.89
CA GLU A 457 19.31 13.87 9.55
C GLU A 457 19.14 13.90 11.07
N ASP A 458 18.84 15.07 11.58
CA ASP A 458 18.66 15.34 12.98
C ASP A 458 17.17 15.39 13.34
N GLN A 459 16.50 14.24 13.27
CA GLN A 459 15.14 14.02 13.77
C GLN A 459 15.06 12.70 14.53
N PRO A 460 14.09 12.50 15.43
CA PRO A 460 13.91 11.23 16.11
C PRO A 460 13.68 10.08 15.11
N VAL A 461 14.41 8.97 15.31
CA VAL A 461 14.23 7.78 14.47
C VAL A 461 12.79 7.29 14.56
N HIS A 462 12.09 7.25 13.42
CA HIS A 462 10.69 6.84 13.33
C HIS A 462 10.47 5.32 13.28
N LEU A 463 11.55 4.56 13.27
CA LEU A 463 11.56 3.09 13.32
C LEU A 463 11.93 2.67 14.74
N LYS A 464 10.92 2.40 15.55
CA LYS A 464 11.09 2.11 16.98
C LYS A 464 11.33 0.63 17.19
N VAL A 465 12.47 0.27 17.78
CA VAL A 465 12.76 -1.08 18.29
C VAL A 465 12.39 -1.13 19.77
N GLN A 466 11.46 -2.00 20.13
CA GLN A 466 10.93 -2.07 21.49
C GLN A 466 11.96 -2.70 22.46
N ASP A 467 12.68 -3.73 22.01
CA ASP A 467 13.71 -4.44 22.79
C ASP A 467 14.91 -4.80 21.89
N LEU A 468 16.02 -4.12 22.09
CA LEU A 468 17.28 -4.36 21.36
C LEU A 468 17.91 -5.71 21.72
N ALA A 469 17.72 -6.21 22.93
CA ALA A 469 18.23 -7.52 23.33
C ALA A 469 17.48 -8.64 22.61
N LEU A 470 16.15 -8.53 22.48
CA LEU A 470 15.33 -9.45 21.70
C LEU A 470 15.71 -9.42 20.23
N GLN A 471 16.02 -8.24 19.69
CA GLN A 471 16.48 -8.09 18.31
C GLN A 471 17.75 -8.91 18.05
N LYS A 472 18.73 -8.87 18.96
CA LYS A 472 19.96 -9.65 18.86
C LYS A 472 19.71 -11.15 19.08
N GLN A 473 18.99 -11.51 20.14
CA GLN A 473 18.81 -12.91 20.56
C GLN A 473 17.91 -13.70 19.59
N SER A 474 16.91 -13.07 19.03
CA SER A 474 15.91 -13.73 18.19
C SER A 474 16.11 -13.36 16.71
N GLU A 475 15.97 -12.09 16.33
CA GLU A 475 15.98 -11.68 14.93
C GLU A 475 17.31 -12.05 14.26
N LEU A 476 18.46 -11.80 14.92
CA LEU A 476 19.76 -12.19 14.38
C LEU A 476 20.01 -13.70 14.54
N HIS A 477 19.98 -14.23 15.76
CA HIS A 477 20.49 -15.58 16.03
C HIS A 477 19.53 -16.70 15.66
N VAL A 478 18.20 -16.47 15.70
CA VAL A 478 17.21 -17.49 15.31
C VAL A 478 16.84 -17.37 13.84
N TYR A 479 16.65 -16.14 13.35
CA TYR A 479 16.14 -15.87 12.00
C TYR A 479 17.21 -15.33 11.03
N ALA A 480 18.46 -15.24 11.44
CA ALA A 480 19.61 -14.75 10.64
C ALA A 480 19.45 -13.34 10.10
N GLY A 481 18.82 -12.42 10.85
CA GLY A 481 18.68 -11.01 10.51
C GLY A 481 17.81 -10.74 9.27
N PRO A 482 16.54 -11.22 9.20
CA PRO A 482 15.71 -11.08 8.02
C PRO A 482 15.37 -9.62 7.67
N SER A 483 15.46 -8.69 8.63
CA SER A 483 15.25 -7.25 8.38
C SER A 483 16.20 -6.70 7.31
N THR A 484 17.41 -7.22 7.24
CA THR A 484 18.39 -6.84 6.22
C THR A 484 17.99 -7.26 4.80
N ARG A 485 17.03 -8.19 4.66
CA ARG A 485 16.56 -8.76 3.40
C ARG A 485 15.15 -8.33 3.02
N TYR A 486 14.20 -8.33 3.98
CA TYR A 486 12.84 -7.89 3.66
C TYR A 486 12.72 -6.37 3.47
N CYS A 487 13.67 -5.58 4.00
CA CYS A 487 13.67 -4.13 3.77
C CYS A 487 14.13 -3.83 2.34
N PRO A 488 13.28 -3.19 1.50
CA PRO A 488 13.63 -2.88 0.11
C PRO A 488 14.56 -1.67 -0.02
N ALA A 489 14.88 -1.00 1.11
CA ALA A 489 15.59 0.27 1.12
C ALA A 489 16.94 0.24 1.88
N GLY A 490 17.39 -0.93 2.36
CA GLY A 490 18.68 -1.02 3.07
C GLY A 490 18.73 -0.21 4.38
N VAL A 491 17.59 -0.21 5.10
CA VAL A 491 17.49 0.54 6.36
C VAL A 491 18.19 -0.19 7.50
N TYR A 492 18.14 -1.51 7.52
CA TYR A 492 18.65 -2.34 8.63
C TYR A 492 19.93 -3.05 8.25
N GLU A 493 20.89 -2.98 9.17
CA GLU A 493 22.18 -3.65 9.03
C GLU A 493 22.62 -4.24 10.38
N TRP A 494 23.33 -5.37 10.30
CA TRP A 494 24.07 -5.92 11.42
C TRP A 494 25.55 -5.66 11.19
N VAL A 495 26.17 -4.82 12.01
CA VAL A 495 27.57 -4.38 11.88
C VAL A 495 28.36 -4.88 13.07
N ALA A 496 29.47 -5.57 12.82
CA ALA A 496 30.37 -5.98 13.88
C ALA A 496 31.11 -4.74 14.45
N ASP A 497 31.11 -4.61 15.74
CA ASP A 497 31.96 -3.65 16.44
C ASP A 497 33.45 -4.01 16.23
N GLU A 498 34.27 -3.03 15.91
CA GLU A 498 35.68 -3.26 15.56
C GLU A 498 36.50 -3.83 16.72
N ASP A 499 36.21 -3.40 17.95
CA ASP A 499 36.97 -3.78 19.14
C ASP A 499 36.44 -5.08 19.78
N THR A 500 35.13 -5.20 19.93
CA THR A 500 34.48 -6.30 20.65
C THR A 500 34.03 -7.44 19.76
N GLN A 501 33.95 -7.22 18.44
CA GLN A 501 33.36 -8.14 17.45
C GLN A 501 31.88 -8.47 17.74
N GLU A 502 31.25 -7.73 18.61
CA GLU A 502 29.82 -7.85 18.85
C GLU A 502 29.01 -7.27 17.70
N MET A 503 27.93 -7.95 17.32
CA MET A 503 27.01 -7.49 16.28
C MET A 503 26.07 -6.41 16.84
N ASN A 504 26.11 -5.24 16.23
CA ASN A 504 25.24 -4.09 16.52
C ASN A 504 24.16 -3.94 15.45
N PHE A 505 22.94 -3.68 15.87
CA PHE A 505 21.81 -3.41 15.00
C PHE A 505 21.80 -1.92 14.62
N VAL A 506 22.05 -1.63 13.36
CA VAL A 506 22.11 -0.26 12.82
C VAL A 506 20.84 0.04 12.02
N ILE A 507 20.27 1.23 12.22
CA ILE A 507 19.06 1.71 11.54
C ILE A 507 19.40 2.96 10.73
N ASN A 508 19.55 2.80 9.42
CA ASN A 508 19.74 3.89 8.46
C ASN A 508 18.39 4.49 8.08
N SER A 509 17.76 5.20 9.02
CA SER A 509 16.37 5.67 8.90
C SER A 509 16.16 6.64 7.72
N GLN A 510 17.20 7.32 7.27
CA GLN A 510 17.17 8.23 6.12
C GLN A 510 16.85 7.50 4.80
N ASN A 511 17.19 6.21 4.69
CA ASN A 511 16.88 5.39 3.53
C ASN A 511 15.41 4.95 3.48
N CYS A 512 14.63 5.17 4.55
CA CYS A 512 13.28 4.65 4.67
C CYS A 512 12.34 5.21 3.61
N VAL A 513 11.71 4.34 2.83
CA VAL A 513 10.71 4.68 1.81
C VAL A 513 9.26 4.49 2.30
N HIS A 514 9.06 4.41 3.61
CA HIS A 514 7.76 4.27 4.25
C HIS A 514 6.93 3.05 3.80
N CYS A 515 7.57 1.98 3.37
CA CYS A 515 6.88 0.76 2.90
C CYS A 515 6.18 -0.03 4.01
N LYS A 516 6.63 0.13 5.26
CA LYS A 516 6.10 -0.53 6.47
C LYS A 516 6.28 -2.05 6.53
N THR A 517 7.12 -2.62 5.68
CA THR A 517 7.38 -4.07 5.68
C THR A 517 7.95 -4.55 7.02
N CYS A 518 8.79 -3.76 7.68
CA CYS A 518 9.34 -4.09 8.99
C CYS A 518 8.28 -4.22 10.09
N ASP A 519 7.30 -3.33 10.12
CA ASP A 519 6.16 -3.35 11.05
C ASP A 519 5.20 -4.55 10.78
N ILE A 520 5.32 -5.20 9.61
CA ILE A 520 4.49 -6.33 9.20
C ILE A 520 5.23 -7.65 9.37
N LYS A 521 6.47 -7.75 8.88
CA LYS A 521 7.20 -9.00 8.68
C LYS A 521 8.18 -9.35 9.80
N ASP A 522 8.51 -8.40 10.70
CA ASP A 522 9.39 -8.71 11.81
C ASP A 522 8.84 -9.89 12.65
N PRO A 523 9.59 -11.02 12.77
CA PRO A 523 9.07 -12.24 13.39
C PRO A 523 8.69 -12.07 14.86
N ASN A 524 9.26 -11.09 15.53
CA ASN A 524 9.00 -10.79 16.94
C ASN A 524 8.01 -9.62 17.12
N GLN A 525 7.57 -8.97 16.03
CA GLN A 525 6.78 -7.71 16.08
C GLN A 525 7.45 -6.64 16.95
N ASN A 526 8.77 -6.61 16.94
CA ASN A 526 9.63 -5.77 17.78
C ASN A 526 9.98 -4.43 17.12
N ILE A 527 9.72 -4.28 15.82
CA ILE A 527 9.94 -3.05 15.06
C ILE A 527 8.60 -2.39 14.78
N GLU A 528 8.38 -1.20 15.30
CA GLU A 528 7.22 -0.38 15.04
C GLU A 528 7.59 0.80 14.13
N TRP A 529 6.87 0.94 13.02
CA TRP A 529 6.94 2.14 12.18
C TRP A 529 6.03 3.21 12.78
N THR A 530 6.59 4.37 13.13
CA THR A 530 5.86 5.56 13.57
C THR A 530 5.97 6.67 12.53
N THR A 531 5.13 7.70 12.62
CA THR A 531 5.15 8.79 11.66
C THR A 531 6.41 9.67 11.90
N PRO A 532 7.26 9.88 10.87
CA PRO A 532 8.38 10.83 10.97
C PRO A 532 7.90 12.28 10.91
N GLU A 533 8.83 13.22 11.07
CA GLU A 533 8.59 14.63 10.84
C GLU A 533 7.98 14.89 9.44
N GLY A 534 7.09 15.84 9.34
CA GLY A 534 6.32 16.09 8.14
C GLY A 534 7.14 16.63 6.96
N GLY A 535 6.65 16.39 5.74
CA GLY A 535 7.30 16.83 4.51
C GLY A 535 8.47 15.95 4.06
N GLY A 536 8.96 15.04 4.93
CA GLY A 536 10.00 14.08 4.61
C GLY A 536 9.48 12.78 4.01
N GLY A 537 10.42 11.89 3.65
CA GLY A 537 10.13 10.60 3.04
C GLY A 537 10.29 10.58 1.52
N PRO A 538 9.79 9.54 0.84
CA PRO A 538 9.93 9.40 -0.61
C PRO A 538 9.11 10.47 -1.35
N ASN A 539 9.58 10.83 -2.54
CA ASN A 539 8.80 11.63 -3.48
C ASN A 539 8.80 10.91 -4.84
N TYR A 540 7.65 10.37 -5.21
CA TYR A 540 7.52 9.51 -6.38
C TYR A 540 6.95 10.27 -7.58
N PRO A 541 7.81 10.79 -8.49
CA PRO A 541 7.31 11.43 -9.70
C PRO A 541 6.76 10.37 -10.68
N ASN A 542 5.55 10.54 -11.15
CA ASN A 542 4.90 9.68 -12.15
C ASN A 542 4.77 8.19 -11.75
N MET A 543 4.76 7.88 -10.46
CA MET A 543 4.71 6.51 -9.96
C MET A 543 3.31 6.11 -9.47
#